data_a6b975269bf1abbde88aaabcf12b6a2e
#
_entry.id   a6b975269bf1abbde88aaabcf12b6a2e
#
_cell.length_a   1.000
_cell.length_b   1.000
_cell.length_c   1.000
_cell.angle_alpha   90.00
_cell.angle_beta   90.00
_cell.angle_gamma   90.00
#
_symmetry.space_group_name_H-M   'P 1'
#
loop_
_entity.id
_entity.type
_entity.pdbx_description
1 polymer ?
#
loop_
_entity_poly.entity_id
_entity_poly.type
_entity_poly.pdbx_seq_one_letter_code
_entity_poly.pdbx_strand_id
1 'polypeptide(L)'
;MDKPFLDKLRKIDPYVPGEQPKTDNIIKLNANENPYPPAPSVTEVLRTFDAAKLAIYPDANAKALKTAIAERFDLQPSQVFLGNGSDDVLALAFQSFFCSDKPILYPDITYSFYPVWCDLFRIPYENMPLDEDFCVNVRDYDKPNGGIVLPNPNAPTGRGVSLEFLEDLLQHNQDCVVIIDE
;
A
#
# COMPACT_ATOMS: atom_id res chain seq x y z
N MET A 1 -22.59 31.59 -10.72
CA MET A 1 -21.79 31.34 -11.94
C MET A 1 -21.76 29.85 -12.14
N ASP A 2 -22.29 29.42 -13.25
CA ASP A 2 -22.24 28.02 -13.65
C ASP A 2 -20.78 27.65 -13.96
N LYS A 3 -20.26 26.58 -13.37
CA LYS A 3 -18.88 26.14 -13.58
C LYS A 3 -18.88 24.78 -14.31
N PRO A 4 -19.05 24.76 -15.63
CA PRO A 4 -19.27 23.54 -16.40
C PRO A 4 -18.15 22.48 -16.26
N PHE A 5 -16.95 22.87 -15.79
CA PHE A 5 -15.86 21.92 -15.55
C PHE A 5 -16.09 21.04 -14.30
N LEU A 6 -16.95 21.46 -13.37
CA LEU A 6 -17.27 20.67 -12.18
C LEU A 6 -18.02 19.38 -12.55
N ASP A 7 -18.82 19.40 -13.62
CA ASP A 7 -19.52 18.21 -14.11
C ASP A 7 -18.58 17.17 -14.73
N LYS A 8 -17.35 17.58 -15.04
CA LYS A 8 -16.31 16.72 -15.62
C LYS A 8 -15.37 16.11 -14.56
N LEU A 9 -15.50 16.52 -13.32
CA LEU A 9 -14.70 15.96 -12.23
C LEU A 9 -15.15 14.53 -11.94
N ARG A 10 -14.18 13.67 -11.61
CA ARG A 10 -14.50 12.34 -11.11
C ARG A 10 -15.20 12.47 -9.75
N LYS A 11 -16.28 11.72 -9.63
CA LYS A 11 -17.00 11.59 -8.36
C LYS A 11 -16.48 10.31 -7.71
N ILE A 12 -15.67 10.44 -6.69
CA ILE A 12 -15.15 9.35 -5.88
C ILE A 12 -15.42 9.68 -4.42
N ASP A 13 -15.66 8.67 -3.62
CA ASP A 13 -15.72 8.81 -2.18
C ASP A 13 -14.27 8.89 -1.65
N PRO A 14 -13.88 10.00 -0.98
CA PRO A 14 -12.53 10.14 -0.49
C PRO A 14 -12.27 9.19 0.68
N TYR A 15 -11.01 8.80 0.85
CA TYR A 15 -10.57 8.13 2.07
C TYR A 15 -10.86 9.01 3.30
N VAL A 16 -11.46 8.41 4.32
CA VAL A 16 -11.69 9.07 5.60
C VAL A 16 -10.63 8.60 6.59
N PRO A 17 -9.67 9.45 6.95
CA PRO A 17 -8.64 9.08 7.92
C PRO A 17 -9.26 8.84 9.30
N GLY A 18 -8.61 7.99 10.09
CA GLY A 18 -8.98 7.77 11.49
C GLY A 18 -8.97 9.06 12.29
N GLU A 19 -9.74 9.09 13.38
CA GLU A 19 -9.85 10.25 14.26
C GLU A 19 -8.47 10.70 14.76
N GLN A 20 -8.22 12.02 14.74
CA GLN A 20 -6.99 12.66 15.18
C GLN A 20 -7.29 13.57 16.40
N PRO A 21 -7.47 13.01 17.61
CA PRO A 21 -7.78 13.79 18.79
C PRO A 21 -6.61 14.73 19.14
N LYS A 22 -6.95 15.96 19.54
CA LYS A 22 -5.98 17.00 19.90
C LYS A 22 -5.85 17.22 21.40
N THR A 23 -6.26 16.24 22.20
CA THR A 23 -6.22 16.30 23.66
C THR A 23 -4.93 15.68 24.18
N ASP A 24 -4.32 16.31 25.18
CA ASP A 24 -3.17 15.76 25.89
C ASP A 24 -3.58 14.50 26.69
N ASN A 25 -2.65 13.59 26.88
CA ASN A 25 -2.82 12.34 27.65
C ASN A 25 -3.78 11.29 27.06
N ILE A 26 -3.96 11.27 25.76
CA ILE A 26 -4.72 10.21 25.09
C ILE A 26 -3.77 9.06 24.68
N ILE A 27 -4.24 7.83 24.89
CA ILE A 27 -3.57 6.65 24.33
C ILE A 27 -4.16 6.40 22.95
N LYS A 28 -3.38 6.70 21.90
CA LYS A 28 -3.79 6.54 20.52
C LYS A 28 -3.48 5.12 20.04
N LEU A 29 -4.51 4.34 19.72
CA LEU A 29 -4.39 2.95 19.26
C LEU A 29 -4.93 2.75 17.82
N ASN A 30 -5.32 3.83 17.15
CA ASN A 30 -5.72 3.81 15.74
C ASN A 30 -4.53 4.16 14.83
N ALA A 31 -4.67 3.96 13.52
CA ALA A 31 -3.72 4.34 12.47
C ALA A 31 -2.34 3.62 12.51
N ASN A 32 -2.16 2.58 13.31
CA ASN A 32 -0.94 1.74 13.36
C ASN A 32 0.38 2.52 13.51
N GLU A 33 0.36 3.67 14.21
CA GLU A 33 1.57 4.44 14.45
C GLU A 33 2.54 3.69 15.34
N ASN A 34 3.83 3.73 14.99
CA ASN A 34 4.87 3.12 15.81
C ASN A 34 5.05 3.94 17.10
N PRO A 35 4.87 3.34 18.29
CA PRO A 35 5.03 4.03 19.56
C PRO A 35 6.49 4.34 19.92
N TYR A 36 7.46 3.77 19.22
CA TYR A 36 8.87 3.97 19.48
C TYR A 36 9.45 5.04 18.56
N PRO A 37 10.31 5.93 19.08
CA PRO A 37 11.00 6.90 18.24
C PRO A 37 12.00 6.21 17.32
N PRO A 38 12.42 6.89 16.24
CA PRO A 38 13.48 6.38 15.37
C PRO A 38 14.81 6.22 16.14
N ALA A 39 15.71 5.43 15.58
CA ALA A 39 17.03 5.21 16.17
C ALA A 39 17.77 6.54 16.43
N PRO A 40 18.57 6.66 17.50
CA PRO A 40 19.33 7.88 17.81
C PRO A 40 20.19 8.39 16.64
N SER A 41 20.72 7.52 15.82
CA SER A 41 21.48 7.86 14.61
C SER A 41 20.66 8.66 13.60
N VAL A 42 19.35 8.38 13.47
CA VAL A 42 18.46 9.15 12.59
C VAL A 42 18.31 10.59 13.11
N THR A 43 18.14 10.74 14.42
CA THR A 43 18.08 12.07 15.06
C THR A 43 19.35 12.88 14.80
N GLU A 44 20.51 12.23 14.90
CA GLU A 44 21.80 12.89 14.66
C GLU A 44 21.97 13.32 13.20
N VAL A 45 21.58 12.46 12.25
CA VAL A 45 21.59 12.81 10.82
C VAL A 45 20.69 14.01 10.54
N LEU A 46 19.47 14.04 11.08
CA LEU A 46 18.54 15.16 10.91
C LEU A 46 19.10 16.46 11.52
N ARG A 47 19.75 16.38 12.67
CA ARG A 47 20.33 17.55 13.36
C ARG A 47 21.53 18.13 12.62
N THR A 48 22.31 17.30 11.94
CA THR A 48 23.54 17.71 11.24
C THR A 48 23.31 17.91 9.73
N PHE A 49 22.08 17.69 9.25
CA PHE A 49 21.76 17.82 7.83
C PHE A 49 21.91 19.28 7.38
N ASP A 50 22.68 19.46 6.30
CA ASP A 50 22.83 20.76 5.67
C ASP A 50 21.59 21.10 4.82
N ALA A 51 20.75 21.98 5.34
CA ALA A 51 19.52 22.42 4.67
C ALA A 51 19.79 23.10 3.30
N ALA A 52 20.99 23.62 3.02
CA ALA A 52 21.33 24.19 1.73
C ALA A 52 21.24 23.14 0.59
N LYS A 53 21.42 21.86 0.90
CA LYS A 53 21.26 20.75 -0.05
C LYS A 53 19.83 20.60 -0.58
N LEU A 54 18.83 21.11 0.14
CA LEU A 54 17.42 21.08 -0.31
C LEU A 54 17.16 22.03 -1.50
N ALA A 55 18.09 22.93 -1.79
CA ALA A 55 17.97 23.85 -2.95
C ALA A 55 18.26 23.18 -4.29
N ILE A 56 18.80 21.96 -4.31
CA ILE A 56 19.17 21.22 -5.51
C ILE A 56 18.33 19.95 -5.66
N TYR A 57 18.15 19.48 -6.90
CA TYR A 57 17.46 18.23 -7.14
C TYR A 57 18.19 17.04 -6.46
N PRO A 58 17.46 16.12 -5.86
CA PRO A 58 18.05 14.88 -5.36
C PRO A 58 18.48 13.96 -6.51
N ASP A 59 19.22 12.90 -6.20
CA ASP A 59 19.46 11.81 -7.14
C ASP A 59 18.13 11.21 -7.61
N ALA A 60 17.82 11.37 -8.89
CA ALA A 60 16.57 10.92 -9.50
C ALA A 60 16.32 9.40 -9.35
N ASN A 61 17.40 8.64 -9.21
CA ASN A 61 17.33 7.18 -9.05
C ASN A 61 17.42 6.73 -7.58
N ALA A 62 17.67 7.65 -6.65
CA ALA A 62 17.89 7.36 -5.24
C ALA A 62 18.85 6.16 -5.01
N LYS A 63 19.94 6.10 -5.80
CA LYS A 63 20.83 4.94 -5.91
C LYS A 63 21.35 4.46 -4.56
N ALA A 64 21.79 5.37 -3.70
CA ALA A 64 22.34 5.03 -2.39
C ALA A 64 21.31 4.31 -1.51
N LEU A 65 20.06 4.81 -1.47
CA LEU A 65 18.99 4.20 -0.69
C LEU A 65 18.55 2.84 -1.27
N LYS A 66 18.38 2.75 -2.59
CA LYS A 66 18.05 1.48 -3.26
C LYS A 66 19.10 0.41 -3.01
N THR A 67 20.40 0.78 -3.06
CA THR A 67 21.49 -0.14 -2.77
C THR A 67 21.44 -0.64 -1.32
N ALA A 68 21.27 0.26 -0.37
CA ALA A 68 21.20 -0.11 1.05
C ALA A 68 20.00 -1.03 1.38
N ILE A 69 18.83 -0.77 0.75
CA ILE A 69 17.66 -1.65 0.88
C ILE A 69 17.92 -3.01 0.25
N ALA A 70 18.46 -3.02 -0.97
CA ALA A 70 18.76 -4.25 -1.68
C ALA A 70 19.74 -5.15 -0.90
N GLU A 71 20.82 -4.56 -0.36
CA GLU A 71 21.78 -5.26 0.50
C GLU A 71 21.11 -5.82 1.78
N ARG A 72 20.19 -5.08 2.37
CA ARG A 72 19.49 -5.51 3.61
C ARG A 72 18.57 -6.70 3.39
N PHE A 73 17.96 -6.81 2.21
CA PHE A 73 16.95 -7.82 1.88
C PHE A 73 17.45 -8.87 0.87
N ASP A 74 18.73 -8.89 0.58
CA ASP A 74 19.35 -9.82 -0.42
C ASP A 74 18.68 -9.71 -1.80
N LEU A 75 18.47 -8.46 -2.26
CA LEU A 75 17.84 -8.13 -3.53
C LEU A 75 18.83 -7.42 -4.47
N GLN A 76 18.44 -7.28 -5.72
CA GLN A 76 19.10 -6.36 -6.64
C GLN A 76 18.51 -4.95 -6.55
N PRO A 77 19.27 -3.87 -6.71
CA PRO A 77 18.73 -2.49 -6.69
C PRO A 77 17.62 -2.25 -7.73
N SER A 78 17.59 -3.01 -8.82
CA SER A 78 16.54 -2.99 -9.84
C SER A 78 15.21 -3.56 -9.36
N GLN A 79 15.20 -4.33 -8.27
CA GLN A 79 14.01 -4.90 -7.65
C GLN A 79 13.41 -3.96 -6.57
N VAL A 80 14.03 -2.79 -6.35
CA VAL A 80 13.59 -1.82 -5.34
C VAL A 80 12.97 -0.62 -6.02
N PHE A 81 11.71 -0.34 -5.70
CA PHE A 81 11.01 0.89 -6.04
C PHE A 81 10.80 1.72 -4.77
N LEU A 82 10.91 3.04 -4.89
CA LEU A 82 10.79 3.97 -3.75
C LEU A 82 9.69 4.99 -4.01
N GLY A 83 8.91 5.27 -2.98
CA GLY A 83 7.90 6.31 -2.97
C GLY A 83 7.83 7.00 -1.60
N ASN A 84 6.95 7.97 -1.48
CA ASN A 84 6.75 8.72 -0.24
C ASN A 84 5.69 8.03 0.64
N GLY A 85 6.07 6.91 1.22
CA GLY A 85 5.17 6.03 1.98
C GLY A 85 4.48 4.97 1.10
N SER A 86 3.80 4.01 1.76
CA SER A 86 3.13 2.90 1.07
C SER A 86 2.00 3.38 0.16
N ASP A 87 1.24 4.40 0.56
CA ASP A 87 0.14 4.93 -0.25
C ASP A 87 0.60 5.43 -1.63
N ASP A 88 1.75 6.12 -1.69
CA ASP A 88 2.31 6.60 -2.97
C ASP A 88 2.76 5.42 -3.84
N VAL A 89 3.43 4.44 -3.24
CA VAL A 89 3.88 3.23 -3.95
C VAL A 89 2.68 2.41 -4.44
N LEU A 90 1.67 2.19 -3.59
CA LEU A 90 0.47 1.44 -3.95
C LEU A 90 -0.34 2.14 -5.04
N ALA A 91 -0.54 3.46 -4.96
CA ALA A 91 -1.23 4.22 -6.00
C ALA A 91 -0.55 4.07 -7.37
N LEU A 92 0.79 4.12 -7.41
CA LEU A 92 1.56 3.91 -8.62
C LEU A 92 1.50 2.45 -9.11
N ALA A 93 1.51 1.48 -8.20
CA ALA A 93 1.38 0.07 -8.54
C ALA A 93 -0.01 -0.24 -9.13
N PHE A 94 -1.09 0.26 -8.50
CA PHE A 94 -2.45 0.12 -9.03
C PHE A 94 -2.57 0.68 -10.44
N GLN A 95 -2.07 1.90 -10.66
CA GLN A 95 -2.11 2.56 -11.96
C GLN A 95 -1.28 1.83 -13.02
N SER A 96 -0.18 1.18 -12.62
CA SER A 96 0.78 0.58 -13.55
C SER A 96 0.45 -0.87 -13.91
N PHE A 97 -0.05 -1.66 -12.95
CA PHE A 97 -0.20 -3.11 -13.11
C PHE A 97 -1.65 -3.55 -13.35
N PHE A 98 -2.63 -2.81 -12.88
CA PHE A 98 -4.03 -3.23 -12.94
C PHE A 98 -4.79 -2.51 -14.06
N CYS A 99 -4.31 -2.72 -15.31
CA CYS A 99 -4.82 -2.03 -16.51
C CYS A 99 -5.73 -2.92 -17.38
N SER A 100 -6.16 -4.09 -16.86
CA SER A 100 -7.02 -5.01 -17.60
C SER A 100 -8.51 -4.76 -17.30
N ASP A 101 -9.38 -5.34 -18.13
CA ASP A 101 -10.83 -5.34 -17.89
C ASP A 101 -11.27 -6.38 -16.84
N LYS A 102 -10.33 -7.23 -16.38
CA LYS A 102 -10.60 -8.20 -15.32
C LYS A 102 -10.52 -7.55 -13.95
N PRO A 103 -11.40 -7.93 -13.01
CA PRO A 103 -11.36 -7.36 -11.66
C PRO A 103 -10.11 -7.77 -10.91
N ILE A 104 -9.53 -6.85 -10.12
CA ILE A 104 -8.59 -7.21 -9.08
C ILE A 104 -9.34 -7.75 -7.87
N LEU A 105 -8.70 -8.62 -7.10
CA LEU A 105 -9.27 -9.26 -5.94
C LEU A 105 -8.57 -8.80 -4.66
N TYR A 106 -9.35 -8.48 -3.65
CA TYR A 106 -8.84 -8.17 -2.29
C TYR A 106 -9.91 -8.50 -1.24
N PRO A 107 -9.55 -8.67 0.05
CA PRO A 107 -10.52 -9.01 1.09
C PRO A 107 -11.62 -7.94 1.24
N ASP A 108 -12.83 -8.36 1.61
CA ASP A 108 -13.98 -7.45 1.81
C ASP A 108 -13.82 -6.56 3.04
N ILE A 109 -13.10 -7.04 4.07
CA ILE A 109 -12.73 -6.25 5.25
C ILE A 109 -11.21 -6.09 5.22
N THR A 110 -10.74 -4.95 4.69
CA THR A 110 -9.32 -4.68 4.46
C THR A 110 -9.01 -3.19 4.48
N TYR A 111 -7.82 -2.78 4.04
CA TYR A 111 -7.42 -1.38 3.97
C TYR A 111 -8.35 -0.58 3.05
N SER A 112 -9.02 0.39 3.62
CA SER A 112 -10.13 1.11 2.97
C SER A 112 -9.70 2.06 1.83
N PHE A 113 -8.41 2.16 1.54
CA PHE A 113 -7.92 2.96 0.41
C PHE A 113 -7.94 2.19 -0.92
N TYR A 114 -7.98 0.86 -0.92
CA TYR A 114 -8.00 0.08 -2.16
C TYR A 114 -9.18 0.43 -3.08
N PRO A 115 -10.43 0.47 -2.61
CA PRO A 115 -11.54 0.90 -3.46
C PRO A 115 -11.40 2.35 -3.96
N VAL A 116 -10.78 3.24 -3.18
CA VAL A 116 -10.55 4.63 -3.60
C VAL A 116 -9.64 4.68 -4.83
N TRP A 117 -8.55 3.90 -4.85
CA TRP A 117 -7.70 3.80 -6.04
C TRP A 117 -8.39 3.11 -7.20
N CYS A 118 -9.17 2.05 -6.94
CA CYS A 118 -9.94 1.38 -7.98
C CYS A 118 -10.89 2.36 -8.68
N ASP A 119 -11.64 3.13 -7.93
CA ASP A 119 -12.57 4.14 -8.46
C ASP A 119 -11.83 5.28 -9.18
N LEU A 120 -10.72 5.75 -8.59
CA LEU A 120 -9.90 6.81 -9.17
C LEU A 120 -9.32 6.41 -10.53
N PHE A 121 -8.80 5.20 -10.64
CA PHE A 121 -8.14 4.70 -11.86
C PHE A 121 -9.07 3.88 -12.76
N ARG A 122 -10.33 3.67 -12.34
CA ARG A 122 -11.34 2.87 -13.06
C ARG A 122 -10.92 1.41 -13.23
N ILE A 123 -10.34 0.86 -12.18
CA ILE A 123 -9.95 -0.53 -12.10
C ILE A 123 -11.15 -1.33 -11.60
N PRO A 124 -11.66 -2.33 -12.35
CA PRO A 124 -12.68 -3.20 -11.83
C PRO A 124 -12.13 -4.00 -10.65
N TYR A 125 -12.97 -4.25 -9.64
CA TYR A 125 -12.57 -5.02 -8.47
C TYR A 125 -13.68 -5.91 -7.95
N GLU A 126 -13.31 -6.92 -7.21
CA GLU A 126 -14.22 -7.82 -6.52
C GLU A 126 -13.69 -8.11 -5.10
N ASN A 127 -14.57 -7.95 -4.12
CA ASN A 127 -14.26 -8.21 -2.73
C ASN A 127 -14.38 -9.70 -2.42
N MET A 128 -13.33 -10.29 -1.87
CA MET A 128 -13.30 -11.68 -1.45
C MET A 128 -13.73 -11.78 0.03
N PRO A 129 -14.73 -12.60 0.36
CA PRO A 129 -15.22 -12.68 1.72
C PRO A 129 -14.16 -13.26 2.64
N LEU A 130 -14.03 -12.68 3.84
CA LEU A 130 -13.35 -13.32 4.95
C LEU A 130 -14.29 -14.32 5.62
N ASP A 131 -13.71 -15.35 6.27
CA ASP A 131 -14.49 -16.28 7.09
C ASP A 131 -14.94 -15.66 8.43
N GLU A 132 -15.63 -16.45 9.26
CA GLU A 132 -16.14 -16.01 10.57
C GLU A 132 -15.02 -15.60 11.54
N ASP A 133 -13.79 -16.08 11.33
CA ASP A 133 -12.59 -15.75 12.10
C ASP A 133 -11.76 -14.65 11.46
N PHE A 134 -12.28 -13.97 10.45
CA PHE A 134 -11.60 -12.96 9.64
C PHE A 134 -10.36 -13.47 8.89
N CYS A 135 -10.34 -14.73 8.55
CA CYS A 135 -9.26 -15.34 7.78
C CYS A 135 -9.57 -15.34 6.30
N VAL A 136 -8.50 -15.22 5.50
CA VAL A 136 -8.55 -15.33 4.03
C VAL A 136 -8.56 -16.80 3.62
N ASN A 137 -9.41 -17.16 2.68
CA ASN A 137 -9.38 -18.48 2.04
C ASN A 137 -8.70 -18.37 0.67
N VAL A 138 -7.58 -19.06 0.47
CA VAL A 138 -6.79 -19.02 -0.77
C VAL A 138 -7.61 -19.43 -2.00
N ARG A 139 -8.57 -20.34 -1.85
CA ARG A 139 -9.39 -20.83 -2.95
C ARG A 139 -10.36 -19.79 -3.54
N ASP A 140 -10.67 -18.74 -2.79
CA ASP A 140 -11.52 -17.66 -3.29
C ASP A 140 -10.80 -16.81 -4.35
N TYR A 141 -9.45 -16.89 -4.36
CA TYR A 141 -8.60 -16.20 -5.33
C TYR A 141 -8.23 -17.07 -6.56
N ASP A 142 -8.66 -18.33 -6.58
CA ASP A 142 -8.41 -19.28 -7.67
C ASP A 142 -9.46 -19.12 -8.79
N LYS A 143 -9.49 -17.93 -9.38
CA LYS A 143 -10.38 -17.57 -10.49
C LYS A 143 -9.75 -16.53 -11.40
N PRO A 144 -10.24 -16.38 -12.65
CA PRO A 144 -9.71 -15.37 -13.56
C PRO A 144 -9.82 -13.97 -12.96
N ASN A 145 -8.67 -13.29 -12.82
CA ASN A 145 -8.59 -11.97 -12.22
C ASN A 145 -7.58 -11.08 -12.95
N GLY A 146 -7.57 -9.79 -12.62
CA GLY A 146 -6.66 -8.78 -13.16
C GLY A 146 -5.48 -8.49 -12.23
N GLY A 147 -5.46 -9.10 -11.05
CA GLY A 147 -4.46 -8.94 -10.01
C GLY A 147 -5.02 -9.20 -8.62
N ILE A 148 -4.15 -9.34 -7.64
CA ILE A 148 -4.52 -9.58 -6.25
C ILE A 148 -3.79 -8.58 -5.36
N VAL A 149 -4.50 -8.04 -4.37
CA VAL A 149 -3.91 -7.22 -3.30
C VAL A 149 -4.28 -7.83 -1.97
N LEU A 150 -3.28 -8.24 -1.20
CA LEU A 150 -3.48 -8.90 0.09
C LEU A 150 -2.58 -8.26 1.16
N PRO A 151 -3.15 -7.56 2.15
CA PRO A 151 -2.38 -7.09 3.29
C PRO A 151 -1.96 -8.26 4.18
N ASN A 152 -0.73 -8.26 4.66
CA ASN A 152 -0.23 -9.30 5.55
C ASN A 152 0.71 -8.73 6.63
N PRO A 153 0.24 -8.53 7.87
CA PRO A 153 -1.12 -8.84 8.36
C PRO A 153 -2.21 -7.95 7.78
N ASN A 154 -3.43 -8.49 7.62
CA ASN A 154 -4.56 -7.72 7.10
C ASN A 154 -4.99 -6.61 8.08
N ALA A 155 -5.07 -5.39 7.64
CA ALA A 155 -5.64 -4.28 8.38
C ALA A 155 -7.11 -4.07 7.95
N PRO A 156 -8.11 -4.01 8.88
CA PRO A 156 -7.95 -3.82 10.33
C PRO A 156 -8.02 -5.12 11.15
N THR A 157 -8.13 -6.29 10.56
CA THR A 157 -8.41 -7.54 11.27
C THR A 157 -7.23 -8.05 12.10
N GLY A 158 -5.99 -7.67 11.73
CA GLY A 158 -4.77 -8.15 12.35
C GLY A 158 -4.42 -9.61 12.01
N ARG A 159 -5.18 -10.24 11.11
CA ARG A 159 -4.93 -11.62 10.69
C ARG A 159 -3.81 -11.67 9.67
N GLY A 160 -2.81 -12.51 9.94
CA GLY A 160 -1.74 -12.81 9.00
C GLY A 160 -1.94 -14.17 8.34
N VAL A 161 -1.34 -14.35 7.18
CA VAL A 161 -1.28 -15.63 6.46
C VAL A 161 0.15 -16.18 6.49
N SER A 162 0.30 -17.50 6.36
CA SER A 162 1.61 -18.15 6.36
C SER A 162 2.32 -18.02 5.00
N LEU A 163 3.62 -18.31 4.97
CA LEU A 163 4.38 -18.35 3.72
C LEU A 163 3.85 -19.43 2.77
N GLU A 164 3.46 -20.60 3.29
CA GLU A 164 2.86 -21.67 2.49
C GLU A 164 1.55 -21.21 1.81
N PHE A 165 0.74 -20.41 2.52
CA PHE A 165 -0.45 -19.79 1.94
C PHE A 165 -0.07 -18.85 0.78
N LEU A 166 0.94 -18.01 0.96
CA LEU A 166 1.40 -17.07 -0.08
C LEU A 166 1.98 -17.81 -1.28
N GLU A 167 2.73 -18.89 -1.05
CA GLU A 167 3.26 -19.73 -2.12
C GLU A 167 2.12 -20.39 -2.92
N ASP A 168 1.10 -20.94 -2.25
CA ASP A 168 -0.08 -21.54 -2.91
C ASP A 168 -0.84 -20.48 -3.71
N LEU A 169 -1.06 -19.31 -3.15
CA LEU A 169 -1.68 -18.17 -3.84
C LEU A 169 -0.93 -17.80 -5.13
N LEU A 170 0.39 -17.68 -5.05
CA LEU A 170 1.23 -17.32 -6.20
C LEU A 170 1.26 -18.43 -7.26
N GLN A 171 1.27 -19.70 -6.86
CA GLN A 171 1.25 -20.84 -7.80
C GLN A 171 -0.02 -20.87 -8.63
N HIS A 172 -1.18 -20.49 -8.08
CA HIS A 172 -2.46 -20.47 -8.77
C HIS A 172 -2.72 -19.17 -9.55
N ASN A 173 -1.90 -18.13 -9.36
CA ASN A 173 -2.08 -16.81 -9.95
C ASN A 173 -0.84 -16.30 -10.70
N GLN A 174 -0.21 -17.15 -11.52
CA GLN A 174 1.03 -16.84 -12.23
C GLN A 174 0.88 -15.81 -13.36
N ASP A 175 -0.34 -15.61 -13.86
CA ASP A 175 -0.62 -14.73 -15.00
C ASP A 175 -0.98 -13.29 -14.60
N CYS A 176 -0.91 -12.95 -13.32
CA CYS A 176 -1.25 -11.64 -12.81
C CYS A 176 -0.27 -11.16 -11.74
N VAL A 177 -0.31 -9.85 -11.44
CA VAL A 177 0.48 -9.28 -10.34
C VAL A 177 -0.23 -9.51 -9.01
N VAL A 178 0.51 -10.04 -8.04
CA VAL A 178 0.08 -10.16 -6.64
C VAL A 178 0.87 -9.17 -5.81
N ILE A 179 0.18 -8.28 -5.11
CA ILE A 179 0.76 -7.33 -4.16
C ILE A 179 0.49 -7.85 -2.76
N ILE A 180 1.56 -8.06 -1.99
CA ILE A 180 1.49 -8.30 -0.55
C ILE A 180 1.86 -6.99 0.14
N ASP A 181 0.90 -6.42 0.85
CA ASP A 181 1.03 -5.11 1.53
C ASP A 181 1.36 -5.36 3.00
N GLU A 182 2.59 -5.00 3.43
CA GLU A 182 3.12 -5.23 4.78
C GLU A 182 3.22 -3.94 5.61
#